data_92daae88758b2c50acfff58dfc6253e1
#
_entry.id   92daae88758b2c50acfff58dfc6253e1
#
_cell.length_a   1.000
_cell.length_b   1.000
_cell.length_c   1.000
_cell.angle_alpha   90.00
_cell.angle_beta   90.00
_cell.angle_gamma   90.00
#
_symmetry.space_group_name_H-M   'P 1'
#
loop_
_entity.id
_entity.type
_entity.pdbx_description
1 polymer ?
#
loop_
_entity_poly.entity_id
_entity_poly.type
_entity_poly.pdbx_seq_one_letter_code
_entity_poly.pdbx_strand_id
1 'polypeptide(L)'
;METTLKSAPVWIVPEGPGVASVAVLGSAASHSLREAGHPSPVKRAIPGGTTREYRIPNLARACQVLRLFASSDDPLSSSAVARQLKMPRTTVLRILHTLAAERLLRRRGFDFAASPELHTGLRSIADTALCAAAVPVLNEISQLTGETACLALLAGDKVAVVETCDSPYAPRAGSGVSAPMDLHCAAFGKVFLALGPRACLGTVLAGAPLQARTPRTLTTAEALAAECSRIVRQGYALDNEEYEEGVRGLAAPVWGSGSVLAAAIGVLASAATLTEQRASDVAPLVVQAAKKLTATLAQQTSR
;
A
#
# COMPACT_ATOMS: atom_id res chain seq x y z
N MET A 1 32.32 -40.03 -12.11
CA MET A 1 32.03 -39.03 -11.06
C MET A 1 30.77 -38.31 -11.51
N GLU A 2 29.63 -38.80 -11.01
CA GLU A 2 28.30 -38.32 -11.34
C GLU A 2 27.94 -37.18 -10.42
N THR A 3 27.61 -36.02 -10.98
CA THR A 3 27.17 -34.86 -10.23
C THR A 3 25.65 -34.87 -10.17
N THR A 4 25.12 -35.22 -9.03
CA THR A 4 23.68 -35.31 -8.73
C THR A 4 23.08 -33.89 -8.61
N LEU A 5 22.24 -33.50 -9.53
CA LEU A 5 21.38 -32.32 -9.45
C LEU A 5 20.27 -32.56 -8.41
N LYS A 6 20.29 -31.84 -7.27
CA LYS A 6 19.21 -31.81 -6.29
C LYS A 6 18.05 -30.96 -6.84
N SER A 7 16.91 -31.63 -7.05
CA SER A 7 15.63 -31.02 -7.40
C SER A 7 15.06 -30.19 -6.24
N ALA A 8 14.57 -29.00 -6.57
CA ALA A 8 13.83 -28.11 -5.66
C ALA A 8 12.45 -28.71 -5.31
N PRO A 9 11.90 -28.46 -4.11
CA PRO A 9 10.60 -28.97 -3.71
C PRO A 9 9.45 -28.27 -4.43
N VAL A 10 8.59 -29.08 -5.04
CA VAL A 10 7.30 -28.64 -5.62
C VAL A 10 6.28 -28.55 -4.48
N TRP A 11 5.74 -27.36 -4.24
CA TRP A 11 4.63 -27.17 -3.31
C TRP A 11 3.32 -27.50 -4.00
N ILE A 12 2.66 -28.57 -3.55
CA ILE A 12 1.30 -28.95 -3.96
C ILE A 12 0.33 -28.15 -3.10
N VAL A 13 -0.48 -27.30 -3.74
CA VAL A 13 -1.62 -26.62 -3.11
C VAL A 13 -2.82 -27.55 -3.18
N PRO A 14 -3.54 -27.83 -2.09
CA PRO A 14 -4.74 -28.66 -2.14
C PRO A 14 -5.90 -27.91 -2.80
N GLU A 15 -6.51 -28.52 -3.80
CA GLU A 15 -7.71 -28.04 -4.48
C GLU A 15 -8.92 -28.08 -3.54
N GLY A 16 -9.61 -26.95 -3.40
CA GLY A 16 -10.96 -26.85 -2.85
C GLY A 16 -12.02 -27.04 -3.94
N PRO A 17 -13.23 -27.52 -3.62
CA PRO A 17 -14.20 -27.91 -4.63
C PRO A 17 -14.94 -26.72 -5.27
N GLY A 18 -14.92 -26.65 -6.60
CA GLY A 18 -15.94 -25.95 -7.39
C GLY A 18 -15.50 -24.73 -8.19
N VAL A 19 -14.66 -24.89 -9.22
CA VAL A 19 -14.65 -23.97 -10.37
C VAL A 19 -14.44 -24.78 -11.65
N ALA A 20 -15.36 -24.61 -12.61
CA ALA A 20 -15.36 -25.34 -13.88
C ALA A 20 -14.19 -24.95 -14.79
N SER A 21 -13.52 -25.95 -15.33
CA SER A 21 -12.44 -25.84 -16.30
C SER A 21 -12.93 -25.27 -17.62
N VAL A 22 -12.29 -24.20 -18.12
CA VAL A 22 -12.37 -23.79 -19.52
C VAL A 22 -11.18 -24.38 -20.26
N ALA A 23 -11.45 -25.35 -21.13
CA ALA A 23 -10.46 -25.98 -21.99
C ALA A 23 -10.04 -25.03 -23.13
N VAL A 24 -8.73 -24.81 -23.29
CA VAL A 24 -8.15 -24.17 -24.46
C VAL A 24 -7.96 -25.24 -25.54
N LEU A 25 -8.73 -25.16 -26.64
CA LEU A 25 -8.45 -25.90 -27.85
C LEU A 25 -7.81 -24.97 -28.88
N GLY A 26 -6.65 -25.40 -29.34
CA GLY A 26 -5.88 -24.72 -30.38
C GLY A 26 -6.35 -25.02 -31.78
N SER A 27 -6.13 -24.04 -32.62
CA SER A 27 -5.73 -24.00 -34.03
C SER A 27 -6.37 -24.90 -35.08
N ALA A 28 -6.80 -24.21 -36.14
CA ALA A 28 -6.90 -24.52 -37.55
C ALA A 28 -8.21 -25.14 -38.09
N ALA A 29 -8.97 -24.31 -38.78
CA ALA A 29 -9.38 -24.49 -40.18
C ALA A 29 -10.33 -23.37 -40.63
N SER A 30 -9.92 -22.63 -41.62
CA SER A 30 -10.67 -21.70 -42.44
C SER A 30 -11.78 -22.44 -43.20
N HIS A 31 -13.06 -22.00 -43.02
CA HIS A 31 -14.07 -22.15 -44.09
C HIS A 31 -15.09 -21.03 -43.95
N SER A 32 -15.28 -20.37 -45.07
CA SER A 32 -16.28 -19.34 -45.36
C SER A 32 -17.69 -19.80 -45.11
N LEU A 33 -18.50 -19.06 -44.35
CA LEU A 33 -19.94 -19.05 -44.47
C LEU A 33 -20.51 -17.63 -44.28
N ARG A 34 -21.36 -17.32 -45.19
CA ARG A 34 -22.06 -16.07 -45.52
C ARG A 34 -22.78 -15.40 -44.36
N GLU A 35 -22.85 -14.11 -44.52
CA GLU A 35 -23.67 -13.11 -43.85
C GLU A 35 -25.07 -13.58 -43.43
N ALA A 36 -25.34 -13.47 -42.12
CA ALA A 36 -26.67 -13.30 -41.60
C ALA A 36 -26.60 -12.16 -40.58
N GLY A 37 -27.30 -11.06 -40.90
CA GLY A 37 -27.24 -9.82 -40.14
C GLY A 37 -27.63 -10.00 -38.68
N HIS A 38 -26.73 -9.69 -37.78
CA HIS A 38 -27.06 -9.47 -36.38
C HIS A 38 -27.48 -8.02 -36.20
N PRO A 39 -28.62 -7.74 -35.53
CA PRO A 39 -28.99 -6.38 -35.18
C PRO A 39 -27.94 -5.81 -34.21
N SER A 40 -27.37 -4.68 -34.57
CA SER A 40 -26.47 -3.91 -33.73
C SER A 40 -27.09 -3.65 -32.36
N PRO A 41 -26.32 -3.77 -31.24
CA PRO A 41 -26.84 -3.38 -29.95
C PRO A 41 -27.12 -1.88 -29.97
N VAL A 42 -28.39 -1.54 -29.78
CA VAL A 42 -28.86 -0.18 -29.60
C VAL A 42 -28.08 0.41 -28.40
N LYS A 43 -27.14 1.28 -28.69
CA LYS A 43 -26.51 2.17 -27.68
C LYS A 43 -27.63 3.08 -27.16
N ARG A 44 -28.32 2.66 -26.09
CA ARG A 44 -29.08 3.59 -25.28
C ARG A 44 -28.07 4.62 -24.73
N ALA A 45 -28.03 5.77 -25.33
CA ALA A 45 -27.37 6.92 -24.78
C ALA A 45 -28.00 7.20 -23.41
N ILE A 46 -27.20 7.07 -22.34
CA ILE A 46 -27.59 7.56 -21.03
C ILE A 46 -27.64 9.08 -21.20
N PRO A 47 -28.78 9.74 -20.92
CA PRO A 47 -28.86 11.20 -21.03
C PRO A 47 -27.78 11.79 -20.11
N GLY A 48 -26.95 12.71 -20.63
CA GLY A 48 -25.91 13.41 -19.91
C GLY A 48 -26.49 14.33 -18.83
N GLY A 49 -27.00 13.75 -17.76
CA GLY A 49 -27.29 14.45 -16.51
C GLY A 49 -26.02 14.63 -15.73
N THR A 50 -25.77 15.84 -15.23
CA THR A 50 -24.63 16.14 -14.37
C THR A 50 -24.63 15.21 -13.18
N THR A 51 -23.45 14.74 -12.75
CA THR A 51 -23.21 13.78 -11.64
C THR A 51 -23.92 14.14 -10.32
N ARG A 52 -24.54 15.30 -10.25
CA ARG A 52 -25.32 15.86 -9.12
C ARG A 52 -26.74 15.29 -9.02
N GLU A 53 -27.32 14.80 -10.12
CA GLU A 53 -28.73 14.40 -10.20
C GLU A 53 -29.03 13.02 -9.61
N TYR A 54 -28.01 12.15 -9.54
CA TYR A 54 -28.13 10.80 -8.98
C TYR A 54 -27.55 10.61 -7.56
N ARG A 55 -27.18 11.70 -6.88
CA ARG A 55 -26.54 11.63 -5.56
C ARG A 55 -27.59 11.52 -4.46
N ILE A 56 -27.65 10.41 -3.76
CA ILE A 56 -28.48 10.19 -2.58
C ILE A 56 -27.77 10.84 -1.36
N PRO A 57 -28.33 11.95 -0.79
CA PRO A 57 -27.62 12.71 0.24
C PRO A 57 -27.28 11.91 1.50
N ASN A 58 -28.19 11.05 1.94
CA ASN A 58 -27.96 10.24 3.15
C ASN A 58 -26.89 9.16 2.93
N LEU A 59 -26.84 8.56 1.73
CA LEU A 59 -25.77 7.62 1.38
C LEU A 59 -24.41 8.32 1.33
N ALA A 60 -24.36 9.52 0.75
CA ALA A 60 -23.14 10.31 0.72
C ALA A 60 -22.63 10.66 2.13
N ARG A 61 -23.52 10.99 3.07
CA ARG A 61 -23.20 11.22 4.49
C ARG A 61 -22.70 9.95 5.16
N ALA A 62 -23.32 8.79 4.90
CA ALA A 62 -22.85 7.52 5.44
C ALA A 62 -21.44 7.18 4.92
N CYS A 63 -21.14 7.42 3.64
CA CYS A 63 -19.80 7.26 3.08
C CYS A 63 -18.77 8.18 3.74
N GLN A 64 -19.14 9.43 4.10
CA GLN A 64 -18.24 10.32 4.84
C GLN A 64 -17.94 9.79 6.24
N VAL A 65 -18.95 9.25 6.94
CA VAL A 65 -18.76 8.60 8.24
C VAL A 65 -17.83 7.40 8.12
N LEU A 66 -18.06 6.53 7.14
CA LEU A 66 -17.20 5.36 6.90
C LEU A 66 -15.74 5.74 6.64
N ARG A 67 -15.48 6.76 5.82
CA ARG A 67 -14.12 7.27 5.56
C ARG A 67 -13.45 7.78 6.83
N LEU A 68 -14.20 8.44 7.72
CA LEU A 68 -13.65 8.91 9.00
C LEU A 68 -13.19 7.74 9.87
N PHE A 69 -13.98 6.66 9.94
CA PHE A 69 -13.59 5.45 10.67
C PHE A 69 -12.48 4.66 10.00
N ALA A 70 -12.31 4.76 8.68
CA ALA A 70 -11.18 4.17 7.97
C ALA A 70 -9.83 4.80 8.36
N SER A 71 -9.84 6.10 8.69
CA SER A 71 -8.64 6.87 9.06
C SER A 71 -8.40 6.96 10.58
N SER A 72 -9.24 6.30 11.41
CA SER A 72 -9.14 6.35 12.86
C SER A 72 -9.04 4.94 13.43
N ASP A 73 -7.98 4.66 14.15
CA ASP A 73 -7.82 3.42 14.92
C ASP A 73 -8.54 3.50 16.27
N ASP A 74 -8.84 4.71 16.75
CA ASP A 74 -9.51 4.96 18.02
C ASP A 74 -11.04 4.99 17.89
N PRO A 75 -11.78 4.53 18.91
CA PRO A 75 -13.22 4.68 18.98
C PRO A 75 -13.64 6.16 18.99
N LEU A 76 -14.66 6.52 18.23
CA LEU A 76 -15.17 7.88 18.12
C LEU A 76 -16.58 8.00 18.70
N SER A 77 -16.81 9.05 19.49
CA SER A 77 -18.15 9.40 19.97
C SER A 77 -18.98 10.04 18.86
N SER A 78 -20.31 9.91 18.96
CA SER A 78 -21.23 10.58 18.02
C SER A 78 -21.02 12.09 17.96
N SER A 79 -20.62 12.70 19.07
CA SER A 79 -20.33 14.14 19.17
C SER A 79 -19.03 14.51 18.44
N ALA A 80 -18.01 13.66 18.52
CA ALA A 80 -16.74 13.85 17.80
C ALA A 80 -16.97 13.76 16.28
N VAL A 81 -17.70 12.73 15.82
CA VAL A 81 -18.06 12.54 14.41
C VAL A 81 -18.89 13.73 13.89
N ALA A 82 -19.90 14.18 14.65
CA ALA A 82 -20.74 15.31 14.27
C ALA A 82 -19.93 16.61 14.09
N ARG A 83 -18.99 16.86 14.99
CA ARG A 83 -18.10 18.03 14.94
C ARG A 83 -17.14 17.97 13.74
N GLN A 84 -16.48 16.82 13.51
CA GLN A 84 -15.51 16.67 12.44
C GLN A 84 -16.15 16.77 11.04
N LEU A 85 -17.33 16.16 10.88
CA LEU A 85 -18.04 16.14 9.60
C LEU A 85 -19.02 17.33 9.43
N LYS A 86 -19.12 18.22 10.43
CA LYS A 86 -20.05 19.36 10.44
C LYS A 86 -21.50 18.92 10.15
N MET A 87 -21.94 17.80 10.75
CA MET A 87 -23.26 17.23 10.58
C MET A 87 -24.10 17.35 11.87
N PRO A 88 -25.45 17.45 11.75
CA PRO A 88 -26.32 17.37 12.93
C PRO A 88 -26.11 16.05 13.69
N ARG A 89 -25.98 16.12 15.01
CA ARG A 89 -25.73 14.95 15.88
C ARG A 89 -26.79 13.86 15.71
N THR A 90 -28.06 14.25 15.53
CA THR A 90 -29.17 13.30 15.31
C THR A 90 -28.99 12.51 14.01
N THR A 91 -28.53 13.15 12.93
CA THR A 91 -28.21 12.49 11.65
C THR A 91 -27.06 11.53 11.84
N VAL A 92 -25.98 11.95 12.49
CA VAL A 92 -24.82 11.11 12.78
C VAL A 92 -25.22 9.90 13.62
N LEU A 93 -25.99 10.06 14.70
CA LEU A 93 -26.45 8.95 15.52
C LEU A 93 -27.22 7.91 14.70
N ARG A 94 -28.15 8.34 13.83
CA ARG A 94 -28.90 7.42 12.97
C ARG A 94 -27.98 6.65 12.04
N ILE A 95 -27.01 7.31 11.42
CA ILE A 95 -26.02 6.67 10.54
C ILE A 95 -25.18 5.67 11.34
N LEU A 96 -24.64 6.06 12.51
CA LEU A 96 -23.81 5.18 13.35
C LEU A 96 -24.58 3.93 13.81
N HIS A 97 -25.84 4.09 14.21
CA HIS A 97 -26.67 2.95 14.60
C HIS A 97 -27.00 2.04 13.42
N THR A 98 -27.29 2.60 12.23
CA THR A 98 -27.50 1.80 11.02
C THR A 98 -26.24 1.02 10.65
N LEU A 99 -25.07 1.68 10.61
CA LEU A 99 -23.81 1.02 10.30
C LEU A 99 -23.44 -0.05 11.33
N ALA A 100 -23.82 0.14 12.60
CA ALA A 100 -23.63 -0.88 13.64
C ALA A 100 -24.58 -2.07 13.49
N ALA A 101 -25.84 -1.84 13.10
CA ALA A 101 -26.81 -2.90 12.80
C ALA A 101 -26.34 -3.74 11.60
N GLU A 102 -25.77 -3.10 10.59
CA GLU A 102 -25.16 -3.76 9.40
C GLU A 102 -23.76 -4.34 9.69
N ARG A 103 -23.29 -4.37 10.94
CA ARG A 103 -22.00 -4.91 11.39
C ARG A 103 -20.77 -4.23 10.78
N LEU A 104 -20.94 -3.07 10.17
CA LEU A 104 -19.83 -2.27 9.65
C LEU A 104 -19.10 -1.50 10.76
N LEU A 105 -19.82 -1.13 11.82
CA LEU A 105 -19.24 -0.56 13.04
C LEU A 105 -19.54 -1.46 14.24
N ARG A 106 -18.68 -1.39 15.26
CA ARG A 106 -18.92 -1.99 16.59
C ARG A 106 -19.09 -0.92 17.63
N ARG A 107 -20.07 -1.09 18.50
CA ARG A 107 -20.29 -0.21 19.65
C ARG A 107 -19.34 -0.59 20.79
N ARG A 108 -18.66 0.39 21.34
CA ARG A 108 -17.83 0.28 22.55
C ARG A 108 -18.31 1.29 23.58
N GLY A 109 -19.24 0.88 24.45
CA GLY A 109 -19.90 1.78 25.40
C GLY A 109 -20.73 2.84 24.66
N PHE A 110 -20.33 4.10 24.80
CA PHE A 110 -20.97 5.25 24.11
C PHE A 110 -20.30 5.60 22.77
N ASP A 111 -19.16 4.96 22.45
CA ASP A 111 -18.38 5.20 21.24
C ASP A 111 -18.58 4.10 20.22
N PHE A 112 -18.14 4.37 18.99
CA PHE A 112 -18.18 3.45 17.86
C PHE A 112 -16.77 3.27 17.32
N ALA A 113 -16.47 2.08 16.82
CA ALA A 113 -15.23 1.74 16.14
C ALA A 113 -15.53 0.97 14.84
N ALA A 114 -14.66 1.02 13.86
CA ALA A 114 -14.76 0.17 12.67
C ALA A 114 -14.76 -1.30 13.09
N SER A 115 -15.55 -2.14 12.42
CA SER A 115 -15.39 -3.59 12.53
C SER A 115 -14.05 -4.01 11.92
N PRO A 116 -13.44 -5.13 12.34
CA PRO A 116 -12.18 -5.58 11.72
C PRO A 116 -12.30 -5.78 10.21
N GLU A 117 -13.45 -6.31 9.78
CA GLU A 117 -13.75 -6.59 8.38
C GLU A 117 -13.87 -5.29 7.57
N LEU A 118 -14.56 -4.29 8.12
CA LEU A 118 -14.66 -2.97 7.50
C LEU A 118 -13.31 -2.26 7.49
N HIS A 119 -12.56 -2.33 8.60
CA HIS A 119 -11.25 -1.70 8.69
C HIS A 119 -10.30 -2.24 7.62
N THR A 120 -10.24 -3.56 7.47
CA THR A 120 -9.46 -4.22 6.41
C THR A 120 -9.95 -3.85 5.01
N GLY A 121 -11.27 -3.87 4.77
CA GLY A 121 -11.85 -3.54 3.46
C GLY A 121 -11.67 -2.08 3.06
N LEU A 122 -11.82 -1.15 4.00
CA LEU A 122 -11.62 0.29 3.73
C LEU A 122 -10.14 0.62 3.48
N ARG A 123 -9.23 -0.03 4.18
CA ARG A 123 -7.78 0.08 3.88
C ARG A 123 -7.50 -0.42 2.48
N SER A 124 -8.00 -1.58 2.09
CA SER A 124 -7.83 -2.12 0.74
C SER A 124 -8.32 -1.18 -0.37
N ILE A 125 -9.45 -0.48 -0.16
CA ILE A 125 -9.96 0.52 -1.12
C ILE A 125 -9.06 1.77 -1.16
N ALA A 126 -8.62 2.25 -0.01
CA ALA A 126 -7.68 3.38 0.09
C ALA A 126 -6.33 3.01 -0.55
N ASP A 127 -5.85 1.80 -0.30
CA ASP A 127 -4.62 1.26 -0.87
C ASP A 127 -4.70 1.18 -2.40
N THR A 128 -5.86 0.78 -2.96
CA THR A 128 -6.08 0.74 -4.41
C THR A 128 -5.98 2.12 -5.05
N ALA A 129 -6.59 3.15 -4.45
CA ALA A 129 -6.51 4.53 -4.94
C ALA A 129 -5.09 5.10 -4.82
N LEU A 130 -4.39 4.77 -3.74
CA LEU A 130 -3.00 5.15 -3.52
C LEU A 130 -2.08 4.46 -4.54
N CYS A 131 -2.24 3.16 -4.78
CA CYS A 131 -1.49 2.42 -5.80
C CYS A 131 -1.70 3.03 -7.19
N ALA A 132 -2.96 3.31 -7.57
CA ALA A 132 -3.27 3.96 -8.85
C ALA A 132 -2.60 5.34 -9.00
N ALA A 133 -2.55 6.13 -7.92
CA ALA A 133 -1.85 7.43 -7.91
C ALA A 133 -0.33 7.27 -7.93
N ALA A 134 0.21 6.18 -7.40
CA ALA A 134 1.64 5.92 -7.32
C ALA A 134 2.24 5.43 -8.64
N VAL A 135 1.50 4.66 -9.46
CA VAL A 135 2.00 4.06 -10.71
C VAL A 135 2.75 5.06 -11.60
N PRO A 136 2.25 6.24 -11.95
CA PRO A 136 2.99 7.19 -12.79
C PRO A 136 4.26 7.70 -12.12
N VAL A 137 4.28 7.84 -10.79
CA VAL A 137 5.46 8.29 -10.03
C VAL A 137 6.51 7.18 -9.94
N LEU A 138 6.08 5.92 -9.76
CA LEU A 138 6.97 4.75 -9.76
C LEU A 138 7.64 4.58 -11.13
N ASN A 139 6.88 4.73 -12.23
CA ASN A 139 7.43 4.68 -13.58
C ASN A 139 8.50 5.76 -13.79
N GLU A 140 8.24 6.99 -13.37
CA GLU A 140 9.19 8.09 -13.47
C GLU A 140 10.48 7.83 -12.68
N ILE A 141 10.37 7.39 -11.42
CA ILE A 141 11.55 7.03 -10.61
C ILE A 141 12.34 5.90 -11.26
N SER A 142 11.67 4.83 -11.68
CA SER A 142 12.33 3.68 -12.31
C SER A 142 13.11 4.10 -13.57
N GLN A 143 12.52 4.96 -14.40
CA GLN A 143 13.20 5.49 -15.59
C GLN A 143 14.39 6.39 -15.24
N LEU A 144 14.26 7.28 -14.25
CA LEU A 144 15.32 8.21 -13.86
C LEU A 144 16.50 7.52 -13.18
N THR A 145 16.22 6.51 -12.37
CA THR A 145 17.25 5.80 -11.60
C THR A 145 17.79 4.56 -12.29
N GLY A 146 17.00 3.96 -13.20
CA GLY A 146 17.30 2.66 -13.77
C GLY A 146 17.09 1.50 -12.80
N GLU A 147 16.50 1.75 -11.61
CA GLU A 147 16.30 0.75 -10.57
C GLU A 147 14.82 0.38 -10.42
N THR A 148 14.51 -0.73 -9.74
CA THR A 148 13.13 -1.12 -9.46
C THR A 148 12.51 -0.18 -8.44
N ALA A 149 11.44 0.52 -8.83
CA ALA A 149 10.71 1.43 -7.95
C ALA A 149 9.58 0.68 -7.24
N CYS A 150 9.37 0.98 -5.95
CA CYS A 150 8.40 0.30 -5.09
C CYS A 150 7.58 1.27 -4.25
N LEU A 151 6.32 0.92 -4.03
CA LEU A 151 5.46 1.51 -2.99
C LEU A 151 5.22 0.46 -1.91
N ALA A 152 5.39 0.85 -0.65
CA ALA A 152 5.19 -0.04 0.47
C ALA A 152 4.26 0.56 1.53
N LEU A 153 3.48 -0.30 2.18
CA LEU A 153 2.54 0.03 3.25
C LEU A 153 2.90 -0.67 4.55
N LEU A 154 2.49 -0.07 5.66
CA LEU A 154 2.56 -0.71 6.96
C LEU A 154 1.49 -1.82 7.05
N ALA A 155 1.90 -3.04 7.31
CA ALA A 155 1.07 -4.23 7.43
C ALA A 155 1.27 -4.87 8.82
N GLY A 156 0.58 -4.34 9.83
CA GLY A 156 0.78 -4.74 11.22
C GLY A 156 2.14 -4.30 11.74
N ASP A 157 2.98 -5.26 12.13
CA ASP A 157 4.36 -5.07 12.60
C ASP A 157 5.42 -5.22 11.50
N LYS A 158 4.99 -5.30 10.25
CA LYS A 158 5.81 -5.48 9.05
C LYS A 158 5.53 -4.39 8.02
N VAL A 159 6.36 -4.32 7.00
CA VAL A 159 6.10 -3.52 5.80
C VAL A 159 5.93 -4.42 4.59
N ALA A 160 4.92 -4.15 3.77
CA ALA A 160 4.63 -4.90 2.55
C ALA A 160 4.74 -4.01 1.32
N VAL A 161 5.45 -4.46 0.30
CA VAL A 161 5.44 -3.82 -1.02
C VAL A 161 4.11 -4.17 -1.69
N VAL A 162 3.37 -3.15 -2.11
CA VAL A 162 2.03 -3.28 -2.70
C VAL A 162 1.98 -2.92 -4.18
N GLU A 163 2.97 -2.16 -4.66
CA GLU A 163 3.08 -1.78 -6.06
C GLU A 163 4.55 -1.70 -6.48
N THR A 164 4.89 -2.14 -7.68
CA THR A 164 6.24 -2.12 -8.22
C THR A 164 6.27 -1.68 -9.67
N CYS A 165 7.34 -0.98 -10.05
CA CYS A 165 7.71 -0.73 -11.43
C CYS A 165 9.13 -1.27 -11.64
N ASP A 166 9.25 -2.34 -12.43
CA ASP A 166 10.54 -3.00 -12.66
C ASP A 166 11.52 -2.07 -13.38
N SER A 167 12.80 -2.22 -13.06
CA SER A 167 13.89 -1.58 -13.79
C SER A 167 13.86 -1.98 -15.27
N PRO A 168 14.04 -1.03 -16.20
CA PRO A 168 14.19 -1.35 -17.61
C PRO A 168 15.51 -2.04 -17.94
N TYR A 169 16.49 -2.04 -17.03
CA TYR A 169 17.87 -2.47 -17.26
C TYR A 169 18.35 -3.63 -16.40
N ALA A 170 17.63 -3.99 -15.36
CA ALA A 170 18.06 -5.02 -14.43
C ALA A 170 17.08 -6.20 -14.39
N PRO A 171 17.56 -7.45 -14.30
CA PRO A 171 16.72 -8.54 -13.85
C PRO A 171 16.20 -8.21 -12.45
N ARG A 172 14.92 -8.55 -12.20
CA ARG A 172 14.24 -8.29 -10.95
C ARG A 172 15.11 -8.55 -9.73
N ALA A 173 15.46 -7.50 -8.99
CA ALA A 173 15.95 -7.64 -7.63
C ALA A 173 14.75 -7.98 -6.74
N GLY A 174 14.49 -9.26 -6.56
CA GLY A 174 13.33 -9.75 -5.81
C GLY A 174 12.10 -9.98 -6.70
N SER A 175 11.51 -11.14 -6.58
CA SER A 175 10.27 -11.53 -7.25
C SER A 175 9.10 -10.76 -6.67
N GLY A 176 8.47 -9.87 -7.46
CA GLY A 176 7.13 -9.31 -7.28
C GLY A 176 6.67 -9.06 -5.83
N VAL A 177 5.48 -8.59 -5.56
CA VAL A 177 4.93 -8.38 -4.19
C VAL A 177 5.57 -9.33 -3.18
N SER A 178 6.62 -8.87 -2.49
CA SER A 178 7.48 -9.70 -1.64
C SER A 178 6.79 -9.98 -0.31
N ALA A 179 7.18 -11.08 0.34
CA ALA A 179 6.75 -11.36 1.71
C ALA A 179 6.95 -10.11 2.60
N PRO A 180 6.07 -9.86 3.58
CA PRO A 180 6.21 -8.72 4.46
C PRO A 180 7.59 -8.68 5.13
N MET A 181 8.26 -7.52 5.06
CA MET A 181 9.63 -7.32 5.55
C MET A 181 9.62 -6.75 6.98
N ASP A 182 10.67 -7.04 7.73
CA ASP A 182 10.86 -6.50 9.08
C ASP A 182 11.11 -4.99 9.03
N LEU A 183 10.50 -4.25 9.98
CA LEU A 183 10.56 -2.79 10.00
C LEU A 183 11.97 -2.26 10.26
N HIS A 184 12.79 -2.97 11.05
CA HIS A 184 14.09 -2.45 11.53
C HIS A 184 15.22 -2.53 10.50
N CYS A 185 15.11 -3.35 9.47
CA CYS A 185 16.19 -3.58 8.51
C CYS A 185 15.86 -3.18 7.06
N ALA A 186 14.58 -3.13 6.67
CA ALA A 186 14.20 -2.66 5.34
C ALA A 186 14.09 -1.12 5.29
N ALA A 187 14.54 -0.48 4.21
CA ALA A 187 14.44 0.98 4.05
C ALA A 187 13.00 1.49 4.24
N PHE A 188 12.03 0.82 3.60
CA PHE A 188 10.61 1.16 3.74
C PHE A 188 10.13 1.02 5.19
N GLY A 189 10.56 -0.02 5.90
CA GLY A 189 10.23 -0.24 7.29
C GLY A 189 10.80 0.84 8.22
N LYS A 190 12.05 1.22 8.00
CA LYS A 190 12.71 2.28 8.79
C LYS A 190 12.04 3.65 8.64
N VAL A 191 11.43 3.93 7.47
CA VAL A 191 10.58 5.13 7.28
C VAL A 191 9.40 5.11 8.25
N PHE A 192 8.69 3.98 8.37
CA PHE A 192 7.56 3.84 9.30
C PHE A 192 7.99 3.89 10.76
N LEU A 193 9.15 3.35 11.11
CA LEU A 193 9.69 3.45 12.47
C LEU A 193 10.04 4.89 12.86
N ALA A 194 10.63 5.64 11.94
CA ALA A 194 11.11 6.99 12.21
C ALA A 194 9.99 8.03 12.19
N LEU A 195 9.00 7.89 11.31
CA LEU A 195 8.03 8.93 10.96
C LEU A 195 6.55 8.49 11.13
N GLY A 196 6.32 7.19 11.33
CA GLY A 196 5.00 6.62 11.53
C GLY A 196 4.47 6.79 12.96
N PRO A 197 3.38 6.10 13.30
CA PRO A 197 2.83 6.11 14.64
C PRO A 197 3.89 5.70 15.67
N ARG A 198 3.99 6.45 16.78
CA ARG A 198 4.96 6.15 17.86
C ARG A 198 4.83 4.73 18.42
N ALA A 199 3.63 4.15 18.31
CA ALA A 199 3.38 2.76 18.69
C ALA A 199 4.26 1.76 17.91
N CYS A 200 4.56 2.02 16.62
CA CYS A 200 5.38 1.11 15.81
C CYS A 200 6.80 0.97 16.39
N LEU A 201 7.46 2.08 16.68
CA LEU A 201 8.81 2.05 17.29
C LEU A 201 8.75 1.42 18.70
N GLY A 202 7.78 1.80 19.52
CA GLY A 202 7.58 1.24 20.86
C GLY A 202 7.35 -0.27 20.83
N THR A 203 6.54 -0.78 19.92
CA THR A 203 6.28 -2.22 19.76
C THR A 203 7.55 -2.97 19.33
N VAL A 204 8.30 -2.41 18.38
CA VAL A 204 9.54 -3.05 17.89
C VAL A 204 10.60 -3.05 19.00
N LEU A 205 10.73 -1.97 19.78
CA LEU A 205 11.74 -1.88 20.86
C LEU A 205 11.34 -2.66 22.12
N ALA A 206 10.03 -2.83 22.39
CA ALA A 206 9.53 -3.61 23.52
C ALA A 206 9.38 -5.11 23.22
N GLY A 207 9.51 -5.50 21.96
CA GLY A 207 9.35 -6.88 21.50
C GLY A 207 10.54 -7.79 21.74
N ALA A 208 10.56 -8.90 21.03
CA ALA A 208 11.70 -9.82 21.01
C ALA A 208 12.96 -9.11 20.47
N PRO A 209 14.19 -9.64 20.77
CA PRO A 209 15.41 -9.12 20.20
C PRO A 209 15.32 -8.94 18.67
N LEU A 210 15.80 -7.82 18.15
CA LEU A 210 15.80 -7.55 16.71
C LEU A 210 16.60 -8.62 15.98
N GLN A 211 15.97 -9.31 15.06
CA GLN A 211 16.59 -10.42 14.35
C GLN A 211 17.66 -9.89 13.37
N ALA A 212 18.89 -10.35 13.55
CA ALA A 212 19.95 -10.12 12.56
C ALA A 212 19.64 -10.94 11.30
N ARG A 213 19.50 -10.29 10.15
CA ARG A 213 19.35 -10.94 8.84
C ARG A 213 20.67 -11.00 8.09
N THR A 214 21.47 -9.97 8.28
CA THR A 214 22.83 -9.85 7.75
C THR A 214 23.77 -9.35 8.83
N PRO A 215 25.08 -9.39 8.63
CA PRO A 215 26.04 -8.75 9.55
C PRO A 215 25.86 -7.24 9.70
N ARG A 216 25.12 -6.59 8.78
CA ARG A 216 24.88 -5.13 8.79
C ARG A 216 23.54 -4.75 9.43
N THR A 217 22.69 -5.71 9.76
CA THR A 217 21.38 -5.45 10.40
C THR A 217 21.56 -4.72 11.73
N LEU A 218 20.79 -3.64 11.93
CA LEU A 218 20.73 -2.94 13.21
C LEU A 218 19.95 -3.77 14.22
N THR A 219 20.61 -4.26 15.26
CA THR A 219 20.02 -5.20 16.23
C THR A 219 19.84 -4.62 17.62
N THR A 220 20.27 -3.36 17.86
CA THR A 220 20.11 -2.69 19.16
C THR A 220 19.15 -1.52 19.09
N ALA A 221 18.46 -1.25 20.20
CA ALA A 221 17.53 -0.14 20.33
C ALA A 221 18.21 1.21 20.11
N GLU A 222 19.43 1.37 20.61
CA GLU A 222 20.23 2.61 20.50
C GLU A 222 20.61 2.88 19.04
N ALA A 223 21.09 1.86 18.31
CA ALA A 223 21.46 1.99 16.90
C ALA A 223 20.23 2.32 16.05
N LEU A 224 19.09 1.68 16.31
CA LEU A 224 17.85 1.93 15.60
C LEU A 224 17.28 3.33 15.90
N ALA A 225 17.36 3.80 17.16
CA ALA A 225 16.95 5.16 17.53
C ALA A 225 17.82 6.24 16.87
N ALA A 226 19.14 6.00 16.79
CA ALA A 226 20.07 6.90 16.08
C ALA A 226 19.74 6.94 14.58
N GLU A 227 19.44 5.80 13.97
CA GLU A 227 19.03 5.69 12.58
C GLU A 227 17.70 6.42 12.32
N CYS A 228 16.67 6.21 13.17
CA CYS A 228 15.41 6.95 13.09
C CYS A 228 15.64 8.47 13.16
N SER A 229 16.50 8.92 14.06
CA SER A 229 16.88 10.34 14.18
C SER A 229 17.56 10.87 12.91
N ARG A 230 18.38 10.05 12.26
CA ARG A 230 19.02 10.37 10.97
C ARG A 230 17.96 10.49 9.87
N ILE A 231 17.03 9.54 9.77
CA ILE A 231 15.95 9.53 8.79
C ILE A 231 15.07 10.78 8.90
N VAL A 232 14.69 11.18 10.13
CA VAL A 232 13.92 12.41 10.38
C VAL A 232 14.63 13.65 9.82
N ARG A 233 15.96 13.74 10.01
CA ARG A 233 16.75 14.91 9.54
C ARG A 233 16.95 14.94 8.03
N GLN A 234 17.22 13.77 7.40
CA GLN A 234 17.56 13.71 5.97
C GLN A 234 16.32 13.49 5.07
N GLY A 235 15.20 13.01 5.63
CA GLY A 235 13.94 12.80 4.91
C GLY A 235 13.86 11.50 4.11
N TYR A 236 14.81 10.59 4.27
CA TYR A 236 14.79 9.26 3.64
C TYR A 236 15.51 8.23 4.50
N ALA A 237 15.24 6.94 4.25
CA ALA A 237 15.93 5.80 4.84
C ALA A 237 16.75 5.07 3.78
N LEU A 238 17.89 4.52 4.19
CA LEU A 238 18.76 3.65 3.40
C LEU A 238 18.81 2.28 4.08
N ASP A 239 18.47 1.22 3.36
CA ASP A 239 18.85 -0.15 3.70
C ASP A 239 20.18 -0.44 3.00
N ASN A 240 21.26 -0.53 3.77
CA ASN A 240 22.60 -0.79 3.26
C ASN A 240 22.95 -2.27 3.46
N GLU A 241 22.26 -3.16 2.72
CA GLU A 241 22.42 -4.62 2.86
C GLU A 241 22.04 -5.12 4.27
N GLU A 242 21.10 -4.44 4.94
CA GLU A 242 20.63 -4.79 6.27
C GLU A 242 19.56 -5.87 6.26
N TYR A 243 18.68 -5.86 5.23
CA TYR A 243 17.64 -6.85 5.04
C TYR A 243 18.17 -8.10 4.31
N GLU A 244 18.95 -7.93 3.26
CA GLU A 244 19.51 -8.99 2.42
C GLU A 244 20.88 -8.57 1.87
N GLU A 245 21.88 -9.46 1.98
CA GLU A 245 23.21 -9.22 1.42
C GLU A 245 23.14 -9.06 -0.10
N GLY A 246 23.87 -8.07 -0.63
CA GLY A 246 23.88 -7.74 -2.06
C GLY A 246 22.68 -6.93 -2.54
N VAL A 247 21.71 -6.58 -1.65
CA VAL A 247 20.56 -5.74 -1.97
C VAL A 247 20.60 -4.44 -1.15
N ARG A 248 20.34 -3.32 -1.81
CA ARG A 248 20.16 -2.01 -1.17
C ARG A 248 18.80 -1.42 -1.49
N GLY A 249 18.27 -0.65 -0.54
CA GLY A 249 17.01 0.05 -0.69
C GLY A 249 17.10 1.50 -0.25
N LEU A 250 16.42 2.38 -0.95
CA LEU A 250 16.16 3.76 -0.55
C LEU A 250 14.66 4.00 -0.49
N ALA A 251 14.18 4.63 0.59
CA ALA A 251 12.76 4.94 0.73
C ALA A 251 12.53 6.30 1.37
N ALA A 252 11.47 7.00 0.95
CA ALA A 252 11.03 8.27 1.50
C ALA A 252 9.54 8.24 1.86
N PRO A 253 9.09 9.08 2.83
CA PRO A 253 7.73 9.09 3.34
C PRO A 253 6.75 9.72 2.36
N VAL A 254 5.60 9.09 2.19
CA VAL A 254 4.44 9.64 1.48
C VAL A 254 3.37 9.99 2.52
N TRP A 255 2.97 11.25 2.56
CA TRP A 255 2.01 11.76 3.53
C TRP A 255 0.60 11.78 2.95
N GLY A 256 -0.35 11.31 3.73
CA GLY A 256 -1.77 11.42 3.45
C GLY A 256 -2.41 12.64 4.10
N SER A 257 -3.73 12.63 4.20
CA SER A 257 -4.49 13.69 4.85
C SER A 257 -4.13 13.82 6.33
N GLY A 258 -4.05 15.06 6.83
CA GLY A 258 -3.77 15.33 8.24
C GLY A 258 -2.36 14.98 8.71
N SER A 259 -1.39 14.96 7.80
CA SER A 259 0.01 14.62 8.10
C SER A 259 0.22 13.20 8.64
N VAL A 260 -0.67 12.27 8.27
CA VAL A 260 -0.51 10.85 8.58
C VAL A 260 0.41 10.22 7.54
N LEU A 261 1.38 9.41 7.97
CA LEU A 261 2.22 8.65 7.05
C LEU A 261 1.37 7.57 6.37
N ALA A 262 1.12 7.74 5.07
CA ALA A 262 0.25 6.86 4.28
C ALA A 262 1.03 5.69 3.68
N ALA A 263 2.25 5.94 3.18
CA ALA A 263 3.09 4.96 2.50
C ALA A 263 4.57 5.33 2.59
N ALA A 264 5.43 4.43 2.14
CA ALA A 264 6.80 4.72 1.79
C ALA A 264 7.02 4.39 0.31
N ILE A 265 7.65 5.29 -0.45
CA ILE A 265 8.02 5.10 -1.85
C ILE A 265 9.53 5.11 -2.00
N GLY A 266 10.06 4.28 -2.89
CA GLY A 266 11.51 4.21 -3.04
C GLY A 266 11.97 3.26 -4.13
N VAL A 267 13.23 2.86 -4.06
CA VAL A 267 13.86 1.94 -4.99
C VAL A 267 14.54 0.78 -4.26
N LEU A 268 14.56 -0.36 -4.92
CA LEU A 268 15.34 -1.54 -4.56
C LEU A 268 16.28 -1.86 -5.71
N ALA A 269 17.52 -2.19 -5.37
CA ALA A 269 18.57 -2.43 -6.36
C ALA A 269 19.63 -3.40 -5.83
N SER A 270 20.43 -3.97 -6.73
CA SER A 270 21.66 -4.66 -6.36
C SER A 270 22.64 -3.68 -5.71
N ALA A 271 23.34 -4.12 -4.67
CA ALA A 271 24.42 -3.33 -4.05
C ALA A 271 25.55 -2.99 -5.05
N ALA A 272 25.65 -3.76 -6.15
CA ALA A 272 26.60 -3.48 -7.22
C ALA A 272 26.17 -2.29 -8.11
N THR A 273 24.86 -2.09 -8.33
CA THR A 273 24.30 -0.97 -9.11
C THR A 273 24.01 0.24 -8.25
N LEU A 274 23.47 0.05 -7.06
CA LEU A 274 23.22 1.11 -6.07
C LEU A 274 24.37 1.18 -5.07
N THR A 275 25.55 1.62 -5.51
CA THR A 275 26.67 1.87 -4.62
C THR A 275 26.36 2.96 -3.60
N GLU A 276 27.12 3.09 -2.50
CA GLU A 276 26.88 4.15 -1.48
C GLU A 276 26.93 5.56 -2.09
N GLN A 277 27.84 5.80 -3.02
CA GLN A 277 27.90 7.07 -3.75
C GLN A 277 26.64 7.29 -4.57
N ARG A 278 26.23 6.30 -5.35
CA ARG A 278 25.02 6.39 -6.18
C ARG A 278 23.74 6.51 -5.33
N ALA A 279 23.68 5.88 -4.17
CA ALA A 279 22.59 6.04 -3.22
C ALA A 279 22.41 7.50 -2.79
N SER A 280 23.53 8.22 -2.59
CA SER A 280 23.49 9.65 -2.28
C SER A 280 22.96 10.51 -3.43
N ASP A 281 23.24 10.11 -4.68
CA ASP A 281 22.75 10.81 -5.89
C ASP A 281 21.27 10.50 -6.16
N VAL A 282 20.82 9.27 -5.85
CA VAL A 282 19.43 8.80 -6.05
C VAL A 282 18.49 9.30 -4.96
N ALA A 283 18.98 9.48 -3.73
CA ALA A 283 18.14 9.88 -2.60
C ALA A 283 17.30 11.16 -2.84
N PRO A 284 17.82 12.24 -3.43
CA PRO A 284 17.03 13.42 -3.77
C PRO A 284 15.87 13.11 -4.73
N LEU A 285 16.06 12.20 -5.71
CA LEU A 285 15.03 11.80 -6.66
C LEU A 285 13.89 11.05 -5.95
N VAL A 286 14.22 10.13 -5.03
CA VAL A 286 13.25 9.41 -4.21
C VAL A 286 12.46 10.36 -3.33
N VAL A 287 13.12 11.32 -2.69
CA VAL A 287 12.45 12.34 -1.86
C VAL A 287 11.52 13.23 -2.71
N GLN A 288 11.94 13.62 -3.92
CA GLN A 288 11.11 14.41 -4.82
C GLN A 288 9.86 13.66 -5.25
N ALA A 289 9.99 12.39 -5.58
CA ALA A 289 8.86 11.54 -5.94
C ALA A 289 7.89 11.33 -4.77
N ALA A 290 8.38 11.13 -3.56
CA ALA A 290 7.55 11.07 -2.37
C ALA A 290 6.74 12.36 -2.17
N LYS A 291 7.36 13.52 -2.36
CA LYS A 291 6.67 14.83 -2.34
C LYS A 291 5.62 14.95 -3.43
N LYS A 292 5.93 14.50 -4.66
CA LYS A 292 5.00 14.52 -5.79
C LYS A 292 3.76 13.67 -5.51
N LEU A 293 3.94 12.43 -5.02
CA LEU A 293 2.83 11.56 -4.66
C LEU A 293 2.01 12.14 -3.50
N THR A 294 2.66 12.69 -2.47
CA THR A 294 2.00 13.39 -1.36
C THR A 294 1.09 14.53 -1.87
N ALA A 295 1.58 15.37 -2.79
CA ALA A 295 0.79 16.45 -3.38
C ALA A 295 -0.41 15.93 -4.18
N THR A 296 -0.24 14.83 -4.93
CA THR A 296 -1.32 14.18 -5.68
C THR A 296 -2.44 13.69 -4.75
N LEU A 297 -2.08 13.05 -3.63
CA LEU A 297 -3.04 12.58 -2.63
C LEU A 297 -3.79 13.72 -1.95
N ALA A 298 -3.12 14.83 -1.64
CA ALA A 298 -3.75 16.01 -1.06
C ALA A 298 -4.82 16.61 -1.99
N GLN A 299 -4.57 16.65 -3.31
CA GLN A 299 -5.52 17.14 -4.31
C GLN A 299 -6.75 16.23 -4.45
N GLN A 300 -6.59 14.91 -4.32
CA GLN A 300 -7.70 13.94 -4.39
C GLN A 300 -8.62 14.01 -3.17
N THR A 301 -8.09 14.36 -2.01
CA THR A 301 -8.87 14.49 -0.77
C THR A 301 -9.71 15.77 -0.74
N SER A 302 -9.32 16.78 -1.51
CA SER A 302 -10.01 18.09 -1.58
C SER A 302 -11.18 18.13 -2.58
N ARG A 303 -11.38 17.09 -3.36
CA ARG A 303 -12.49 16.91 -4.31
C ARG A 303 -13.58 16.00 -3.72
#